data_a1dde15678655e0a8f9b70905daf2a23
#
_entry.id   a1dde15678655e0a8f9b70905daf2a23
#
_cell.length_a   1.000
_cell.length_b   1.000
_cell.length_c   1.000
_cell.angle_alpha   90.00
_cell.angle_beta   90.00
_cell.angle_gamma   90.00
#
_symmetry.space_group_name_H-M   'P 1'
#
loop_
_entity.id
_entity.type
_entity.pdbx_description
1 polymer ?
#
loop_
_entity_poly.entity_id
_entity_poly.type
_entity_poly.pdbx_seq_one_letter_code
_entity_poly.pdbx_strand_id
1 'polypeptide(L)' 'MSNISEKAIVSPKAAIGKNVSIGAFSIIEDGVNIADNAEIHSNVLI' A
#
# COMPACT_ATOMS: atom_id res chain seq x y z
N MET A 1 3.92 -6.00 -11.50
CA MET A 1 2.64 -6.18 -10.80
C MET A 1 2.82 -5.85 -9.33
N SER A 2 1.79 -5.29 -8.74
CA SER A 2 1.84 -4.97 -7.32
C SER A 2 1.57 -6.23 -6.48
N ASN A 3 2.26 -6.31 -5.34
CA ASN A 3 2.07 -7.39 -4.37
C ASN A 3 1.48 -6.79 -3.10
N ILE A 4 0.17 -6.71 -3.05
CA ILE A 4 -0.52 -6.14 -1.90
C ILE A 4 -1.09 -7.30 -1.09
N SER A 5 -0.66 -7.40 0.17
CA SER A 5 -1.17 -8.45 1.04
C SER A 5 -2.69 -8.32 1.17
N GLU A 6 -3.39 -9.45 1.15
CA GLU A 6 -4.84 -9.41 1.37
C GLU A 6 -5.19 -9.01 2.78
N LYS A 7 -4.22 -8.99 3.68
CA LYS A 7 -4.43 -8.53 5.05
C LYS A 7 -4.13 -7.04 5.22
N ALA A 8 -3.69 -6.36 4.17
CA ALA A 8 -3.49 -4.92 4.21
C ALA A 8 -4.81 -4.21 3.97
N ILE A 9 -4.95 -3.04 4.56
CA ILE A 9 -6.12 -2.20 4.35
C ILE A 9 -5.68 -1.00 3.53
N VAL A 10 -6.15 -0.94 2.28
CA VAL A 10 -5.79 0.15 1.38
C VAL A 10 -7.05 0.91 1.01
N SER A 11 -7.06 2.21 1.28
CA SER A 11 -8.21 3.02 0.95
C SER A 11 -8.43 3.05 -0.55
N PRO A 12 -9.67 2.96 -1.03
CA PRO A 12 -9.96 3.13 -2.45
C PRO A 12 -9.62 4.52 -2.96
N LYS A 13 -9.40 5.47 -2.07
CA LYS A 13 -9.01 6.83 -2.44
C LYS A 13 -7.52 7.06 -2.41
N ALA A 14 -6.73 6.02 -2.13
CA ALA A 14 -5.28 6.12 -2.21
C ALA A 14 -4.84 5.84 -3.65
N ALA A 15 -3.79 6.52 -4.08
CA ALA A 15 -3.21 6.29 -5.39
C ALA A 15 -1.98 5.41 -5.24
N ILE A 16 -2.02 4.24 -5.85
CA ILE A 16 -0.95 3.26 -5.72
C ILE A 16 -0.26 3.13 -7.07
N GLY A 17 1.05 3.31 -7.07
CA GLY A 17 1.84 3.19 -8.30
C GLY A 17 1.99 1.76 -8.77
N LYS A 18 2.90 1.55 -9.72
CA LYS A 18 3.16 0.24 -10.30
C LYS A 18 4.21 -0.49 -9.47
N ASN A 19 4.10 -1.81 -9.43
CA ASN A 19 5.10 -2.66 -8.77
C ASN A 19 5.30 -2.31 -7.30
N VAL A 20 4.22 -1.96 -6.62
CA VAL A 20 4.25 -1.62 -5.20
C VAL A 20 4.04 -2.89 -4.38
N SER A 21 4.83 -3.05 -3.32
CA SER A 21 4.66 -4.15 -2.36
C SER A 21 4.14 -3.60 -1.06
N ILE A 22 3.05 -4.17 -0.54
CA ILE A 22 2.47 -3.73 0.73
C ILE A 22 2.31 -4.94 1.62
N GLY A 23 2.95 -4.89 2.78
CA GLY A 23 2.95 -6.00 3.73
C GLY A 23 1.66 -6.13 4.52
N ALA A 24 1.54 -7.24 5.23
CA ALA A 24 0.34 -7.55 6.00
C ALA A 24 0.10 -6.53 7.11
N PHE A 25 -1.17 -6.23 7.36
CA PHE A 25 -1.62 -5.34 8.44
C PHE A 25 -1.16 -3.90 8.28
N SER A 26 -0.70 -3.53 7.08
CA SER A 26 -0.43 -2.12 6.77
C SER A 26 -1.74 -1.41 6.46
N ILE A 27 -1.82 -0.14 6.80
CA ILE A 27 -3.00 0.67 6.56
C ILE A 27 -2.61 1.88 5.73
N ILE A 28 -3.19 1.99 4.55
CA ILE A 28 -2.97 3.10 3.64
C ILE A 28 -4.26 3.92 3.61
N GLU A 29 -4.19 5.14 4.08
CA GLU A 29 -5.38 5.97 4.27
C GLU A 29 -5.74 6.75 3.01
N ASP A 30 -6.87 7.45 3.08
CA ASP A 30 -7.37 8.27 1.96
C ASP A 30 -6.34 9.34 1.60
N GLY A 31 -6.21 9.58 0.31
CA GLY A 31 -5.37 10.67 -0.18
C GLY A 31 -3.88 10.38 -0.21
N VAL A 32 -3.48 9.17 0.18
CA VAL A 32 -2.07 8.79 0.15
C VAL A 32 -1.66 8.46 -1.28
N ASN A 33 -0.49 8.93 -1.69
CA ASN A 33 0.09 8.61 -2.99
C ASN A 33 1.32 7.76 -2.79
N ILE A 34 1.30 6.55 -3.33
CA ILE A 34 2.43 5.63 -3.26
C ILE A 34 3.11 5.61 -4.63
N ALA A 35 4.38 5.96 -4.65
CA ALA A 35 5.14 6.00 -5.89
C ALA A 35 5.37 4.60 -6.46
N ASP A 36 5.73 4.55 -7.74
CA ASP A 36 6.06 3.29 -8.39
C ASP A 36 7.24 2.63 -7.67
N ASN A 37 7.20 1.32 -7.60
CA ASN A 37 8.26 0.48 -7.04
C ASN A 37 8.46 0.70 -5.54
N ALA A 38 7.50 1.27 -4.84
CA ALA A 38 7.60 1.45 -3.41
C ALA A 38 7.42 0.13 -2.69
N GLU A 39 8.05 0.03 -1.53
CA GLU A 39 7.93 -1.16 -0.69
C GLU A 39 7.44 -0.74 0.68
N ILE A 40 6.28 -1.23 1.05
CA ILE A 40 5.65 -0.96 2.34
C ILE A 40 5.75 -2.23 3.17
N HIS A 41 6.43 -2.15 4.29
CA HIS A 41 6.59 -3.31 5.17
C HIS A 41 5.31 -3.60 5.94
N SER A 42 5.33 -4.64 6.76
CA SER A 42 4.17 -5.00 7.57
C SER A 42 3.92 -3.97 8.67
N ASN A 43 2.66 -3.81 9.04
CA ASN A 43 2.23 -2.95 10.15
C ASN A 43 2.60 -1.48 9.97
N VAL A 44 2.59 -1.01 8.73
CA VAL A 44 2.88 0.39 8.43
C VAL A 44 1.57 1.16 8.33
N LEU A 45 1.52 2.32 8.97
CA LEU A 45 0.38 3.23 8.87
C LEU A 45 0.83 4.49 8.13
N ILE A 46 0.14 4.77 7.04
CA ILE A 46 0.43 5.98 6.26
C ILE A 46 -0.83 6.80 6.12
#